data_9ea1565241d30c0465b367991a99e015
#
_entry.id   9ea1565241d30c0465b367991a99e015
#
_cell.length_a   1.000
_cell.length_b   1.000
_cell.length_c   1.000
_cell.angle_alpha   90.00
_cell.angle_beta   90.00
_cell.angle_gamma   90.00
#
_symmetry.space_group_name_H-M   'P 1'
#
loop_
_entity.id
_entity.type
_entity.pdbx_description
1 polymer ?
#
loop_
_entity_poly.entity_id
_entity_poly.type
_entity_poly.pdbx_seq_one_letter_code
_entity_poly.pdbx_strand_id
1 'polypeptide(L)'
;MPKPFARTYLAPVNEVKRASISTEDIKRVQKICLDMADERRLLVALISDTGMRLSEALGLIWDDIYLDHEYPHISLTTHPWRPLKTAGSKRLIPLVGAAYEAVKIMHRQRTAPFLFNSYTNANGCNGNSCSAALNKWLKKYVPDAVIHSFRHSFRDRLRNAGVQSEMIDQLGGWSNQSVGQGYGEGFNLRSLSVSLKRFI
;
A
#
# COMPACT_ATOMS: atom_id res chain seq x y z
N MET A 1 -4.32 29.13 -39.87
CA MET A 1 -4.39 29.87 -38.58
C MET A 1 -3.38 29.27 -37.62
N PRO A 2 -2.41 30.01 -37.05
CA PRO A 2 -1.48 29.48 -36.08
C PRO A 2 -2.20 29.18 -34.76
N LYS A 3 -1.93 28.03 -34.17
CA LYS A 3 -2.49 27.61 -32.84
C LYS A 3 -1.87 28.51 -31.77
N PRO A 4 -2.64 29.29 -31.01
CA PRO A 4 -2.12 30.30 -30.07
C PRO A 4 -1.44 29.73 -28.81
N PHE A 5 -1.41 28.39 -28.61
CA PHE A 5 -0.78 27.76 -27.46
C PHE A 5 0.35 26.77 -27.79
N ALA A 6 0.89 26.84 -28.98
CA ALA A 6 2.01 25.99 -29.39
C ALA A 6 3.36 26.57 -28.89
N ARG A 7 3.63 26.48 -27.60
CA ARG A 7 4.93 26.65 -26.90
C ARG A 7 4.75 27.29 -25.53
N THR A 8 3.86 26.73 -24.68
CA THR A 8 3.97 27.00 -23.25
C THR A 8 5.04 26.07 -22.68
N TYR A 9 6.24 26.59 -22.53
CA TYR A 9 7.31 25.90 -21.82
C TYR A 9 6.93 25.91 -20.35
N LEU A 10 6.33 24.82 -19.87
CA LEU A 10 6.20 24.57 -18.43
C LEU A 10 7.61 24.27 -17.94
N ALA A 11 8.19 25.16 -17.13
CA ALA A 11 9.43 24.88 -16.43
C ALA A 11 9.31 23.52 -15.73
N PRO A 12 10.36 22.67 -15.73
CA PRO A 12 10.31 21.40 -15.02
C PRO A 12 9.98 21.70 -13.57
N VAL A 13 8.80 21.24 -13.13
CA VAL A 13 8.46 21.25 -11.70
C VAL A 13 9.51 20.36 -11.06
N ASN A 14 10.37 20.94 -10.22
CA ASN A 14 11.28 20.18 -9.39
C ASN A 14 10.43 19.21 -8.58
N GLU A 15 10.33 17.95 -9.03
CA GLU A 15 9.71 16.90 -8.25
C GLU A 15 10.49 16.76 -6.95
N VAL A 16 9.95 17.29 -5.87
CA VAL A 16 10.47 17.03 -4.54
C VAL A 16 10.37 15.53 -4.33
N LYS A 17 11.51 14.83 -4.54
CA LYS A 17 11.60 13.40 -4.25
C LYS A 17 11.21 13.21 -2.79
N ARG A 18 10.06 12.62 -2.54
CA ARG A 18 9.63 12.27 -1.19
C ARG A 18 10.62 11.26 -0.63
N ALA A 19 11.19 11.58 0.52
CA ALA A 19 12.17 10.73 1.17
C ALA A 19 11.55 9.37 1.53
N SER A 20 12.30 8.31 1.31
CA SER A 20 12.00 6.99 1.85
C SER A 20 12.22 7.01 3.37
N ILE A 21 11.41 6.26 4.11
CA ILE A 21 11.56 6.07 5.56
C ILE A 21 12.63 4.99 5.78
N SER A 22 13.53 5.19 6.73
CA SER A 22 14.54 4.20 7.08
C SER A 22 13.91 2.89 7.60
N THR A 23 14.59 1.77 7.46
CA THR A 23 14.09 0.48 7.96
C THR A 23 13.91 0.50 9.48
N GLU A 24 14.78 1.19 10.22
CA GLU A 24 14.70 1.35 11.66
C GLU A 24 13.47 2.16 12.08
N ASP A 25 13.20 3.28 11.39
CA ASP A 25 12.02 4.09 11.63
C ASP A 25 10.73 3.33 11.29
N ILE A 26 10.74 2.54 10.21
CA ILE A 26 9.60 1.68 9.86
C ILE A 26 9.33 0.69 10.99
N LYS A 27 10.33 -0.05 11.47
CA LYS A 27 10.18 -1.03 12.57
C LYS A 27 9.70 -0.37 13.86
N ARG A 28 10.22 0.83 14.18
CA ARG A 28 9.79 1.63 15.34
C ARG A 28 8.31 2.01 15.21
N VAL A 29 7.90 2.55 14.06
CA VAL A 29 6.51 2.95 13.79
C VAL A 29 5.58 1.74 13.80
N GLN A 30 5.97 0.62 13.20
CA GLN A 30 5.22 -0.64 13.21
C GLN A 30 4.96 -1.12 14.64
N LYS A 31 5.99 -1.13 15.48
CA LYS A 31 5.84 -1.52 16.89
C LYS A 31 4.82 -0.64 17.60
N ILE A 32 4.92 0.69 17.47
CA ILE A 32 3.97 1.64 18.07
C ILE A 32 2.56 1.38 17.57
N CYS A 33 2.41 1.13 16.27
CA CYS A 33 1.11 0.85 15.66
C CYS A 33 0.45 -0.42 16.22
N LEU A 34 1.21 -1.50 16.36
CA LEU A 34 0.72 -2.77 16.88
C LEU A 34 0.43 -2.69 18.40
N ASP A 35 1.25 -1.97 19.16
CA ASP A 35 1.04 -1.76 20.60
C ASP A 35 -0.24 -0.91 20.86
N MET A 36 -0.49 0.12 20.05
CA MET A 36 -1.71 0.95 20.15
C MET A 36 -2.96 0.25 19.67
N ALA A 37 -2.85 -0.61 18.67
CA ALA A 37 -3.88 -1.49 18.12
C ALA A 37 -5.24 -0.82 17.78
N ASP A 38 -5.26 0.49 17.55
CA ASP A 38 -6.44 1.18 17.04
C ASP A 38 -6.51 1.15 15.49
N GLU A 39 -7.69 1.37 14.94
CA GLU A 39 -7.96 1.28 13.50
C GLU A 39 -6.95 2.07 12.65
N ARG A 40 -6.60 3.30 13.06
CA ARG A 40 -5.68 4.17 12.29
C ARG A 40 -4.26 3.65 12.30
N ARG A 41 -3.79 3.12 13.43
CA ARG A 41 -2.43 2.58 13.57
C ARG A 41 -2.30 1.24 12.86
N LEU A 42 -3.32 0.40 12.96
CA LEU A 42 -3.37 -0.85 12.21
C LEU A 42 -3.37 -0.62 10.70
N LEU A 43 -4.01 0.46 10.21
CA LEU A 43 -3.91 0.88 8.80
C LEU A 43 -2.47 1.26 8.41
N VAL A 44 -1.73 1.98 9.27
CA VAL A 44 -0.32 2.30 8.99
C VAL A 44 0.53 1.04 8.96
N ALA A 45 0.35 0.13 9.92
CA ALA A 45 1.06 -1.15 9.95
C ALA A 45 0.76 -1.98 8.70
N LEU A 46 -0.49 -2.02 8.24
CA LEU A 46 -0.88 -2.69 7.01
C LEU A 46 -0.15 -2.11 5.79
N ILE A 47 -0.17 -0.79 5.62
CA ILE A 47 0.45 -0.11 4.47
C ILE A 47 1.96 -0.28 4.46
N SER A 48 2.61 -0.32 5.63
CA SER A 48 4.07 -0.35 5.77
C SER A 48 4.73 -1.59 5.15
N ASP A 49 4.05 -2.75 5.18
CA ASP A 49 4.57 -4.02 4.63
C ASP A 49 3.81 -4.52 3.39
N THR A 50 2.80 -3.79 2.94
CA THR A 50 2.10 -4.10 1.68
C THR A 50 2.39 -3.11 0.56
N GLY A 51 2.85 -1.91 0.89
CA GLY A 51 3.06 -0.83 -0.07
C GLY A 51 1.78 -0.38 -0.78
N MET A 52 0.59 -0.71 -0.28
CA MET A 52 -0.70 -0.30 -0.85
C MET A 52 -0.86 1.21 -0.88
N ARG A 53 -1.66 1.72 -1.83
CA ARG A 53 -2.13 3.10 -1.75
C ARG A 53 -3.13 3.23 -0.60
N LEU A 54 -3.17 4.39 0.03
CA LEU A 54 -4.09 4.64 1.15
C LEU A 54 -5.55 4.33 0.78
N SER A 55 -6.00 4.77 -0.41
CA SER A 55 -7.36 4.50 -0.87
C SER A 55 -7.63 3.02 -1.16
N GLU A 56 -6.62 2.26 -1.58
CA GLU A 56 -6.72 0.81 -1.76
C GLU A 56 -6.94 0.12 -0.42
N ALA A 57 -6.15 0.49 0.59
CA ALA A 57 -6.23 -0.09 1.92
C ALA A 57 -7.54 0.29 2.64
N LEU A 58 -7.94 1.58 2.58
CA LEU A 58 -9.17 2.05 3.23
C LEU A 58 -10.42 1.31 2.76
N GLY A 59 -10.52 1.02 1.47
CA GLY A 59 -11.71 0.37 0.90
C GLY A 59 -11.75 -1.15 1.03
N LEU A 60 -10.87 -1.77 1.84
CA LEU A 60 -10.88 -3.21 2.07
C LEU A 60 -12.11 -3.65 2.85
N ILE A 61 -12.67 -4.78 2.42
CA ILE A 61 -13.68 -5.55 3.16
C ILE A 61 -13.10 -6.91 3.56
N TRP A 62 -13.76 -7.58 4.49
CA TRP A 62 -13.27 -8.88 4.97
C TRP A 62 -13.26 -9.94 3.88
N ASP A 63 -14.11 -9.84 2.87
CA ASP A 63 -14.13 -10.76 1.73
C ASP A 63 -12.92 -10.60 0.80
N ASP A 64 -12.18 -9.49 0.91
CA ASP A 64 -10.88 -9.30 0.24
C ASP A 64 -9.73 -10.05 0.97
N ILE A 65 -9.93 -10.55 2.20
CA ILE A 65 -8.88 -11.03 3.12
C ILE A 65 -8.94 -12.55 3.25
N TYR A 66 -7.83 -13.20 2.97
CA TYR A 66 -7.66 -14.65 3.02
C TYR A 66 -6.62 -15.03 4.08
N LEU A 67 -7.01 -15.04 5.38
CA LEU A 67 -6.11 -15.36 6.50
C LEU A 67 -5.83 -16.86 6.63
N ASP A 68 -6.81 -17.71 6.33
CA ASP A 68 -6.73 -19.17 6.48
C ASP A 68 -6.08 -19.88 5.27
N HIS A 69 -5.59 -19.10 4.30
CA HIS A 69 -4.88 -19.64 3.15
C HIS A 69 -3.42 -19.99 3.53
N GLU A 70 -2.80 -21.00 2.88
CA GLU A 70 -1.38 -21.37 3.07
C GLU A 70 -0.44 -20.16 2.96
N TYR A 71 -0.78 -19.22 2.08
CA TYR A 71 -0.14 -17.91 1.93
C TYR A 71 -1.18 -16.84 2.22
N PRO A 72 -1.31 -16.36 3.49
CA PRO A 72 -2.26 -15.30 3.83
C PRO A 72 -2.08 -14.09 2.93
N HIS A 73 -3.18 -13.56 2.38
CA HIS A 73 -3.09 -12.48 1.39
C HIS A 73 -4.37 -11.64 1.31
N ILE A 74 -4.23 -10.51 0.64
CA ILE A 74 -5.32 -9.64 0.20
C ILE A 74 -5.55 -9.88 -1.29
N SER A 75 -6.80 -10.10 -1.70
CA SER A 75 -7.21 -10.06 -3.11
C SER A 75 -7.74 -8.67 -3.42
N LEU A 76 -6.86 -7.78 -3.89
CA LEU A 76 -7.25 -6.40 -4.18
C LEU A 76 -8.02 -6.34 -5.51
N THR A 77 -9.33 -6.09 -5.41
CA THR A 77 -10.25 -5.98 -6.54
C THR A 77 -10.98 -4.64 -6.54
N THR A 78 -11.70 -4.32 -7.61
CA THR A 78 -12.54 -3.12 -7.67
C THR A 78 -13.84 -3.34 -6.92
N HIS A 79 -14.25 -2.34 -6.14
CA HIS A 79 -15.56 -2.27 -5.50
C HIS A 79 -16.25 -0.93 -5.85
N PRO A 80 -17.58 -0.82 -5.75
CA PRO A 80 -18.30 0.44 -6.01
C PRO A 80 -17.79 1.62 -5.19
N TRP A 81 -17.42 1.38 -3.93
CA TRP A 81 -16.87 2.39 -3.01
C TRP A 81 -15.36 2.60 -3.14
N ARG A 82 -14.66 1.71 -3.86
CA ARG A 82 -13.21 1.74 -4.05
C ARG A 82 -12.85 1.44 -5.50
N PRO A 83 -12.91 2.42 -6.40
CA PRO A 83 -12.36 2.26 -7.73
C PRO A 83 -10.84 2.13 -7.68
N LEU A 84 -10.27 1.28 -8.52
CA LEU A 84 -8.82 1.17 -8.67
C LEU A 84 -8.33 2.16 -9.73
N LYS A 85 -7.16 2.77 -9.48
CA LYS A 85 -6.61 3.83 -10.35
C LYS A 85 -6.28 3.33 -11.77
N THR A 86 -5.82 2.07 -11.87
CA THR A 86 -5.43 1.43 -13.15
C THR A 86 -5.81 -0.05 -13.11
N ALA A 87 -5.92 -0.68 -14.29
CA ALA A 87 -6.18 -2.13 -14.39
C ALA A 87 -5.13 -2.96 -13.66
N GLY A 88 -3.84 -2.58 -13.73
CA GLY A 88 -2.75 -3.25 -13.01
C GLY A 88 -2.77 -3.06 -11.49
N SER A 89 -3.69 -2.27 -10.95
CA SER A 89 -3.88 -2.17 -9.50
C SER A 89 -4.56 -3.41 -8.91
N LYS A 90 -5.33 -4.17 -9.70
CA LYS A 90 -5.92 -5.45 -9.27
C LYS A 90 -4.80 -6.48 -9.12
N ARG A 91 -4.63 -7.03 -7.90
CA ARG A 91 -3.53 -7.95 -7.61
C ARG A 91 -3.72 -8.71 -6.30
N LEU A 92 -2.98 -9.81 -6.15
CA LEU A 92 -2.81 -10.48 -4.86
C LEU A 92 -1.64 -9.85 -4.10
N ILE A 93 -1.84 -9.56 -2.82
CA ILE A 93 -0.83 -8.95 -1.95
C ILE A 93 -0.62 -9.86 -0.75
N PRO A 94 0.50 -10.58 -0.64
CA PRO A 94 0.76 -11.42 0.52
C PRO A 94 0.78 -10.59 1.81
N LEU A 95 0.22 -11.14 2.88
CA LEU A 95 0.28 -10.56 4.22
C LEU A 95 1.45 -11.16 4.97
N VAL A 96 2.40 -10.31 5.34
CA VAL A 96 3.60 -10.68 6.09
C VAL A 96 3.92 -9.61 7.15
N GLY A 97 4.77 -9.93 8.13
CA GLY A 97 5.25 -8.96 9.12
C GLY A 97 4.15 -8.19 9.83
N ALA A 98 4.34 -6.87 9.97
CA ALA A 98 3.41 -6.01 10.66
C ALA A 98 2.02 -5.93 9.98
N ALA A 99 1.96 -6.08 8.65
CA ALA A 99 0.69 -6.12 7.92
C ALA A 99 -0.14 -7.35 8.31
N TYR A 100 0.48 -8.52 8.43
CA TYR A 100 -0.20 -9.74 8.85
C TYR A 100 -0.73 -9.63 10.29
N GLU A 101 0.11 -9.15 11.22
CA GLU A 101 -0.31 -8.98 12.61
C GLU A 101 -1.43 -7.94 12.75
N ALA A 102 -1.36 -6.83 12.02
CA ALA A 102 -2.41 -5.81 12.01
C ALA A 102 -3.76 -6.40 11.57
N VAL A 103 -3.79 -7.17 10.48
CA VAL A 103 -5.03 -7.78 9.98
C VAL A 103 -5.55 -8.82 10.97
N LYS A 104 -4.69 -9.61 11.62
CA LYS A 104 -5.12 -10.55 12.69
C LYS A 104 -5.76 -9.83 13.88
N ILE A 105 -5.18 -8.73 14.34
CA ILE A 105 -5.75 -7.92 15.43
C ILE A 105 -7.13 -7.41 15.00
N MET A 106 -7.23 -6.81 13.81
CA MET A 106 -8.50 -6.29 13.29
C MET A 106 -9.55 -7.39 13.12
N HIS A 107 -9.15 -8.58 12.68
CA HIS A 107 -10.05 -9.72 12.51
C HIS A 107 -10.70 -10.15 13.83
N ARG A 108 -9.94 -10.12 14.94
CA ARG A 108 -10.47 -10.41 16.29
C ARG A 108 -11.44 -9.32 16.77
N GLN A 109 -11.30 -8.08 16.29
CA GLN A 109 -12.12 -6.92 16.64
C GLN A 109 -13.25 -6.67 15.65
N ARG A 110 -13.46 -7.58 14.68
CA ARG A 110 -14.39 -7.42 13.57
C ARG A 110 -15.83 -7.21 14.06
N THR A 111 -16.43 -6.08 13.69
CA THR A 111 -17.83 -5.74 14.00
C THR A 111 -18.63 -5.32 12.79
N ALA A 112 -17.97 -5.10 11.62
CA ALA A 112 -18.59 -4.56 10.43
C ALA A 112 -17.93 -5.13 9.17
N PRO A 113 -18.51 -4.99 7.97
CA PRO A 113 -17.98 -5.54 6.74
C PRO A 113 -16.66 -4.89 6.29
N PHE A 114 -16.48 -3.57 6.54
CA PHE A 114 -15.25 -2.84 6.19
C PHE A 114 -14.17 -3.02 7.26
N LEU A 115 -12.90 -3.07 6.84
CA LEU A 115 -11.77 -3.09 7.78
C LEU A 115 -11.61 -1.73 8.48
N PHE A 116 -11.90 -0.63 7.77
CA PHE A 116 -11.66 0.76 8.22
C PHE A 116 -12.96 1.56 8.21
N ASN A 117 -13.84 1.26 9.17
CA ASN A 117 -15.19 1.81 9.24
C ASN A 117 -15.23 3.33 9.50
N SER A 118 -14.23 3.89 10.19
CA SER A 118 -14.16 5.33 10.47
C SER A 118 -14.00 6.18 9.20
N TYR A 119 -13.54 5.58 8.11
CA TYR A 119 -13.22 6.31 6.88
C TYR A 119 -13.88 5.73 5.62
N THR A 120 -14.61 4.61 5.74
CA THR A 120 -15.18 3.91 4.60
C THR A 120 -16.59 3.44 4.89
N ASN A 121 -17.46 3.64 3.92
CA ASN A 121 -18.83 3.11 3.90
C ASN A 121 -19.22 2.75 2.45
N ALA A 122 -20.46 2.31 2.24
CA ALA A 122 -20.96 1.91 0.93
C ALA A 122 -20.90 3.02 -0.14
N ASN A 123 -20.83 4.30 0.26
CA ASN A 123 -20.79 5.44 -0.66
C ASN A 123 -19.36 5.86 -1.05
N GLY A 124 -18.34 5.37 -0.36
CA GLY A 124 -16.94 5.68 -0.68
C GLY A 124 -15.97 5.73 0.51
N CYS A 125 -14.74 6.14 0.21
CA CYS A 125 -13.65 6.25 1.17
C CYS A 125 -13.25 7.72 1.38
N ASN A 126 -13.18 8.18 2.65
CA ASN A 126 -12.71 9.53 2.99
C ASN A 126 -11.17 9.55 3.14
N GLY A 127 -10.46 9.34 2.02
CA GLY A 127 -9.00 9.26 1.99
C GLY A 127 -8.29 10.55 2.39
N ASN A 128 -8.87 11.72 2.07
CA ASN A 128 -8.26 13.01 2.39
C ASN A 128 -8.22 13.26 3.91
N SER A 129 -9.33 13.05 4.60
CA SER A 129 -9.41 13.18 6.05
C SER A 129 -8.48 12.19 6.76
N CYS A 130 -8.49 10.93 6.31
CA CYS A 130 -7.60 9.90 6.83
C CYS A 130 -6.12 10.28 6.63
N SER A 131 -5.74 10.67 5.42
CA SER A 131 -4.38 11.10 5.10
C SER A 131 -3.91 12.25 5.99
N ALA A 132 -4.74 13.27 6.19
CA ALA A 132 -4.42 14.41 7.05
C ALA A 132 -4.15 13.98 8.51
N ALA A 133 -5.03 13.13 9.07
CA ALA A 133 -4.91 12.63 10.43
C ALA A 133 -3.65 11.76 10.62
N LEU A 134 -3.41 10.83 9.67
CA LEU A 134 -2.27 9.93 9.72
C LEU A 134 -0.93 10.67 9.52
N ASN A 135 -0.87 11.62 8.60
CA ASN A 135 0.34 12.42 8.37
C ASN A 135 0.68 13.29 9.59
N LYS A 136 -0.34 13.92 10.23
CA LYS A 136 -0.14 14.68 11.47
C LYS A 136 0.44 13.80 12.58
N TRP A 137 -0.02 12.56 12.70
CA TRP A 137 0.48 11.62 13.69
C TRP A 137 1.90 11.11 13.33
N LEU A 138 2.13 10.70 12.06
CA LEU A 138 3.41 10.13 11.61
C LEU A 138 4.57 11.13 11.79
N LYS A 139 4.34 12.43 11.53
CA LYS A 139 5.35 13.49 11.69
C LYS A 139 5.90 13.61 13.11
N LYS A 140 5.22 13.09 14.12
CA LYS A 140 5.75 13.05 15.51
C LYS A 140 6.93 12.08 15.66
N TYR A 141 7.05 11.10 14.77
CA TYR A 141 8.06 10.04 14.82
C TYR A 141 9.04 10.15 13.66
N VAL A 142 8.56 10.56 12.48
CA VAL A 142 9.34 10.72 11.24
C VAL A 142 8.92 12.06 10.59
N PRO A 143 9.55 13.18 10.94
CA PRO A 143 9.09 14.55 10.58
C PRO A 143 8.88 14.77 9.08
N ASP A 144 9.76 14.23 8.24
CA ASP A 144 9.76 14.45 6.78
C ASP A 144 8.92 13.43 6.01
N ALA A 145 8.33 12.44 6.71
CA ALA A 145 7.55 11.39 6.10
C ALA A 145 6.06 11.74 6.01
N VAL A 146 5.43 11.14 5.01
CA VAL A 146 3.98 11.05 4.85
C VAL A 146 3.59 9.60 4.65
N ILE A 147 2.30 9.26 4.79
CA ILE A 147 1.83 7.88 4.60
C ILE A 147 2.27 7.30 3.25
N HIS A 148 2.28 8.10 2.20
CA HIS A 148 2.75 7.64 0.89
C HIS A 148 4.25 7.30 0.86
N SER A 149 5.07 7.80 1.78
CA SER A 149 6.50 7.46 1.91
C SER A 149 6.72 5.97 2.19
N PHE A 150 5.80 5.30 2.91
CA PHE A 150 5.87 3.85 3.10
C PHE A 150 5.86 3.08 1.78
N ARG A 151 5.13 3.56 0.78
CA ARG A 151 5.09 2.91 -0.54
C ARG A 151 6.42 3.08 -1.31
N HIS A 152 7.12 4.20 -1.14
CA HIS A 152 8.48 4.37 -1.67
C HIS A 152 9.46 3.43 -0.94
N SER A 153 9.41 3.44 0.40
CA SER A 153 10.26 2.57 1.22
C SER A 153 10.01 1.08 0.97
N PHE A 154 8.77 0.66 0.71
CA PHE A 154 8.44 -0.70 0.33
C PHE A 154 9.18 -1.11 -0.95
N ARG A 155 9.19 -0.25 -1.98
CA ARG A 155 9.93 -0.50 -3.22
C ARG A 155 11.44 -0.61 -2.98
N ASP A 156 12.00 0.30 -2.17
CA ASP A 156 13.44 0.31 -1.88
C ASP A 156 13.87 -0.90 -1.04
N ARG A 157 13.06 -1.28 -0.05
CA ARG A 157 13.31 -2.50 0.76
C ARG A 157 13.31 -3.76 -0.10
N LEU A 158 12.39 -3.90 -1.03
CA LEU A 158 12.35 -5.04 -1.97
C LEU A 158 13.57 -5.05 -2.89
N ARG A 159 13.99 -3.89 -3.40
CA ARG A 159 15.22 -3.78 -4.21
C ARG A 159 16.46 -4.19 -3.42
N ASN A 160 16.58 -3.69 -2.20
CA ASN A 160 17.71 -4.00 -1.32
C ASN A 160 17.74 -5.49 -0.92
N ALA A 161 16.57 -6.15 -0.88
CA ALA A 161 16.45 -7.59 -0.67
C ALA A 161 16.69 -8.43 -1.94
N GLY A 162 17.06 -7.80 -3.07
CA GLY A 162 17.36 -8.49 -4.32
C GLY A 162 16.13 -9.08 -5.01
N VAL A 163 14.95 -8.53 -4.77
CA VAL A 163 13.71 -8.97 -5.45
C VAL A 163 13.71 -8.44 -6.89
N GLN A 164 13.31 -9.28 -7.84
CA GLN A 164 13.25 -8.93 -9.26
C GLN A 164 12.27 -7.76 -9.51
N SER A 165 12.62 -6.87 -10.45
CA SER A 165 11.86 -5.65 -10.71
C SER A 165 10.40 -5.91 -11.11
N GLU A 166 10.17 -6.94 -11.93
CA GLU A 166 8.82 -7.34 -12.37
C GLU A 166 7.95 -7.79 -11.18
N MET A 167 8.55 -8.51 -10.23
CA MET A 167 7.87 -8.95 -9.01
C MET A 167 7.56 -7.76 -8.09
N ILE A 168 8.51 -6.81 -7.98
CA ILE A 168 8.29 -5.56 -7.23
C ILE A 168 7.12 -4.79 -7.84
N ASP A 169 7.09 -4.67 -9.17
CA ASP A 169 6.04 -3.94 -9.87
C ASP A 169 4.66 -4.63 -9.71
N GLN A 170 4.63 -5.96 -9.78
CA GLN A 170 3.40 -6.74 -9.51
C GLN A 170 2.91 -6.54 -8.07
N LEU A 171 3.78 -6.65 -7.07
CA LEU A 171 3.45 -6.45 -5.67
C LEU A 171 2.89 -5.04 -5.40
N GLY A 172 3.55 -4.03 -5.96
CA GLY A 172 3.15 -2.64 -5.78
C GLY A 172 1.98 -2.20 -6.67
N GLY A 173 1.63 -2.95 -7.71
CA GLY A 173 0.70 -2.49 -8.74
C GLY A 173 1.24 -1.24 -9.46
N TRP A 174 2.54 -1.27 -9.78
CA TRP A 174 3.17 -0.32 -10.70
C TRP A 174 3.12 -0.90 -12.09
N SER A 175 2.62 -0.11 -13.05
CA SER A 175 2.66 -0.50 -14.46
C SER A 175 4.01 -0.11 -15.05
N ASN A 176 4.84 -1.10 -15.40
CA ASN A 176 5.91 -0.90 -16.35
C ASN A 176 5.40 -1.42 -17.71
N GLN A 177 5.45 -0.56 -18.72
CA GLN A 177 5.05 -0.91 -20.09
C GLN A 177 6.22 -1.58 -20.85
N SER A 178 6.87 -2.59 -20.28
CA SER A 178 7.76 -3.40 -21.11
C SER A 178 6.92 -4.43 -21.86
N VAL A 179 7.20 -4.61 -23.16
CA VAL A 179 6.49 -5.56 -24.04
C VAL A 179 6.50 -6.98 -23.45
N GLY A 180 7.58 -7.37 -22.74
CA GLY A 180 7.70 -8.67 -22.10
C GLY A 180 6.77 -8.92 -20.91
N GLN A 181 6.28 -7.88 -20.23
CA GLN A 181 5.36 -8.02 -19.09
C GLN A 181 3.91 -8.30 -19.49
N GLY A 182 3.58 -8.13 -20.78
CA GLY A 182 2.26 -8.50 -21.33
C GLY A 182 2.09 -9.99 -21.59
N TYR A 183 3.17 -10.78 -21.48
CA TYR A 183 3.15 -12.22 -21.71
C TYR A 183 3.18 -12.98 -20.38
N GLY A 184 2.22 -13.89 -20.17
CA GLY A 184 2.12 -14.77 -19.00
C GLY A 184 1.24 -14.22 -17.87
N GLU A 185 0.99 -15.07 -16.87
CA GLU A 185 0.10 -14.78 -15.73
C GLU A 185 0.80 -14.04 -14.57
N GLY A 186 2.08 -13.70 -14.74
CA GLY A 186 2.91 -13.12 -13.68
C GLY A 186 3.35 -14.13 -12.62
N PHE A 187 3.83 -13.63 -11.48
CA PHE A 187 4.31 -14.47 -10.37
C PHE A 187 3.14 -14.97 -9.53
N ASN A 188 3.18 -16.26 -9.18
CA ASN A 188 2.19 -16.86 -8.30
C ASN A 188 2.33 -16.37 -6.84
N LEU A 189 1.29 -16.57 -6.05
CA LEU A 189 1.20 -16.10 -4.67
C LEU A 189 2.31 -16.65 -3.76
N ARG A 190 2.73 -17.92 -3.96
CA ARG A 190 3.84 -18.53 -3.22
C ARG A 190 5.13 -17.76 -3.44
N SER A 191 5.49 -17.50 -4.71
CA SER A 191 6.71 -16.77 -5.06
C SER A 191 6.70 -15.34 -4.51
N LEU A 192 5.56 -14.65 -4.59
CA LEU A 192 5.37 -13.32 -4.03
C LEU A 192 5.54 -13.34 -2.49
N SER A 193 4.94 -14.31 -1.81
CA SER A 193 5.00 -14.45 -0.36
C SER A 193 6.43 -14.73 0.13
N VAL A 194 7.14 -15.67 -0.52
CA VAL A 194 8.54 -15.98 -0.20
C VAL A 194 9.44 -14.76 -0.38
N SER A 195 9.22 -13.99 -1.44
CA SER A 195 10.03 -12.79 -1.72
C SER A 195 9.78 -11.68 -0.71
N LEU A 196 8.52 -11.48 -0.26
CA LEU A 196 8.21 -10.50 0.78
C LEU A 196 8.84 -10.85 2.14
N LYS A 197 8.97 -12.13 2.48
CA LYS A 197 9.61 -12.56 3.74
C LYS A 197 11.11 -12.21 3.84
N ARG A 198 11.76 -11.85 2.72
CA ARG A 198 13.21 -11.52 2.72
C ARG A 198 13.55 -10.18 3.35
N PHE A 199 12.59 -9.25 3.47
CA PHE A 199 12.87 -7.89 3.95
C PHE A 199 12.25 -7.55 5.32
N ILE A 200 11.63 -8.52 5.99
CA ILE A 200 10.96 -8.34 7.30
C ILE A 200 11.94 -8.45 8.46
#